data_52f7b7c45569ee1e129db7b0ea29363b
#
_entry.id   52f7b7c45569ee1e129db7b0ea29363b
#
_cell.length_a   1.000
_cell.length_b   1.000
_cell.length_c   1.000
_cell.angle_alpha   90.00
_cell.angle_beta   90.00
_cell.angle_gamma   90.00
#
_symmetry.space_group_name_H-M   'P 1'
#
loop_
_entity.id
_entity.type
_entity.pdbx_description
1 polymer ?
#
loop_
_entity_poly.entity_id
_entity_poly.type
_entity_poly.pdbx_seq_one_letter_code
_entity_poly.pdbx_strand_id
1 'polypeptide(L)'
;MVKFKKSLGQNLLIDQNIINKISNLVDIKNKIVLEVGPGTGNLTKNILQKKPKKIFLVEKDKRLCDILNSKLSSFPNYTLFNDDILEFNIDKNLSIDLIFGNLPYNISTQIFSKFIKLKKWPPSFSKIIF
;
A
#
# COMPACT_ATOMS: atom_id res chain seq x y z
N MET A 1 -16.07 12.12 11.37
CA MET A 1 -14.61 12.26 11.16
C MET A 1 -13.89 11.11 11.83
N VAL A 2 -12.99 10.45 11.14
CA VAL A 2 -12.17 9.36 11.69
C VAL A 2 -11.00 9.94 12.48
N LYS A 3 -10.86 9.51 13.73
CA LYS A 3 -9.68 9.83 14.53
C LYS A 3 -8.58 8.80 14.25
N PHE A 4 -7.37 9.26 13.97
CA PHE A 4 -6.23 8.38 13.73
C PHE A 4 -5.59 7.96 15.04
N LYS A 5 -5.17 6.70 15.11
CA LYS A 5 -4.54 6.13 16.30
C LYS A 5 -3.03 6.03 16.08
N LYS A 6 -2.26 6.79 16.83
CA LYS A 6 -0.79 6.72 16.79
C LYS A 6 -0.26 5.32 17.08
N SER A 7 -0.94 4.58 17.95
CA SER A 7 -0.57 3.20 18.31
C SER A 7 -0.63 2.22 17.13
N LEU A 8 -1.36 2.56 16.06
CA LEU A 8 -1.43 1.77 14.84
C LEU A 8 -0.43 2.24 13.77
N GLY A 9 0.42 3.23 14.09
CA GLY A 9 1.39 3.77 13.15
C GLY A 9 0.77 4.53 11.98
N GLN A 10 -0.40 5.13 12.19
CA GLN A 10 -1.14 5.82 11.13
C GLN A 10 -0.55 7.19 10.82
N ASN A 11 -0.21 7.40 9.55
CA ASN A 11 0.14 8.70 8.98
C ASN A 11 -0.86 9.05 7.88
N LEU A 12 -1.26 10.32 7.83
CA LEU A 12 -2.09 10.82 6.75
C LEU A 12 -1.24 11.50 5.70
N LEU A 13 -1.32 11.02 4.46
CA LEU A 13 -0.77 11.69 3.32
C LEU A 13 -1.88 12.53 2.68
N ILE A 14 -1.89 13.83 2.98
CA ILE A 14 -2.92 14.77 2.52
C ILE A 14 -2.39 15.82 1.54
N ASP A 15 -1.08 15.99 1.42
CA ASP A 15 -0.48 16.94 0.49
C ASP A 15 -0.49 16.36 -0.92
N GLN A 16 -1.29 16.94 -1.81
CA GLN A 16 -1.44 16.46 -3.18
C GLN A 16 -0.13 16.55 -3.97
N ASN A 17 0.72 17.53 -3.69
CA ASN A 17 2.01 17.65 -4.36
C ASN A 17 2.95 16.50 -4.00
N ILE A 18 2.97 16.09 -2.72
CA ILE A 18 3.76 14.95 -2.26
C ILE A 18 3.19 13.66 -2.84
N ILE A 19 1.87 13.49 -2.84
CA ILE A 19 1.19 12.33 -3.45
C ILE A 19 1.59 12.20 -4.93
N ASN A 20 1.55 13.30 -5.67
CA ASN A 20 1.93 13.31 -7.08
C ASN A 20 3.41 12.93 -7.27
N LYS A 21 4.29 13.47 -6.45
CA LYS A 21 5.72 13.13 -6.50
C LYS A 21 5.96 11.64 -6.27
N ILE A 22 5.34 11.08 -5.23
CA ILE A 22 5.50 9.66 -4.89
C ILE A 22 5.02 8.79 -6.05
N SER A 23 3.83 9.05 -6.56
CA SER A 23 3.24 8.23 -7.61
C SER A 23 3.91 8.41 -8.98
N ASN A 24 4.70 9.48 -9.17
CA ASN A 24 5.46 9.71 -10.39
C ASN A 24 6.91 9.20 -10.35
N LEU A 25 7.35 8.65 -9.21
CA LEU A 25 8.71 8.11 -9.10
C LEU A 25 8.96 6.90 -10.00
N VAL A 26 7.91 6.17 -10.35
CA VAL A 26 7.99 4.96 -11.16
C VAL A 26 6.82 4.88 -12.13
N ASP A 27 6.96 4.08 -13.17
CA ASP A 27 5.86 3.76 -14.08
C ASP A 27 4.93 2.74 -13.41
N ILE A 28 3.65 3.12 -13.25
CA ILE A 28 2.62 2.32 -12.58
C ILE A 28 1.74 1.57 -13.60
N LYS A 29 1.64 2.08 -14.82
CA LYS A 29 0.73 1.52 -15.83
C LYS A 29 0.99 0.03 -16.06
N ASN A 30 -0.09 -0.75 -16.00
CA ASN A 30 -0.08 -2.21 -16.19
C ASN A 30 0.79 -2.98 -15.16
N LYS A 31 1.18 -2.35 -14.07
CA LYS A 31 1.94 -2.99 -13.00
C LYS A 31 1.00 -3.55 -11.91
N ILE A 32 1.48 -4.57 -11.22
CA ILE A 32 0.82 -5.10 -10.02
C ILE A 32 1.45 -4.41 -8.81
N VAL A 33 0.63 -3.70 -8.06
CA VAL A 33 1.07 -2.82 -6.97
C VAL A 33 0.58 -3.37 -5.64
N LEU A 34 1.42 -3.31 -4.62
CA LEU A 34 1.02 -3.45 -3.22
C LEU A 34 1.18 -2.11 -2.54
N GLU A 35 0.13 -1.64 -1.88
CA GLU A 35 0.21 -0.48 -1.00
C GLU A 35 -0.01 -0.91 0.44
N VAL A 36 0.93 -0.54 1.31
CA VAL A 36 0.89 -0.83 2.74
C VAL A 36 0.41 0.40 3.49
N GLY A 37 -0.62 0.22 4.32
CA GLY A 37 -1.16 1.29 5.13
C GLY A 37 -1.78 2.44 4.31
N PRO A 38 -2.71 2.15 3.40
CA PRO A 38 -3.28 3.17 2.51
C PRO A 38 -4.05 4.28 3.24
N GLY A 39 -4.40 4.07 4.50
CA GLY A 39 -5.12 5.07 5.29
C GLY A 39 -6.48 5.39 4.69
N THR A 40 -6.73 6.67 4.38
CA THR A 40 -7.97 7.11 3.74
C THR A 40 -7.95 7.00 2.22
N GLY A 41 -6.86 6.50 1.63
CA GLY A 41 -6.80 6.17 0.21
C GLY A 41 -6.42 7.32 -0.73
N ASN A 42 -5.81 8.39 -0.22
CA ASN A 42 -5.42 9.52 -1.07
C ASN A 42 -4.34 9.12 -2.08
N LEU A 43 -3.30 8.44 -1.63
CA LEU A 43 -2.28 7.89 -2.53
C LEU A 43 -2.86 6.76 -3.39
N THR A 44 -3.69 5.90 -2.81
CA THR A 44 -4.35 4.79 -3.50
C THR A 44 -5.11 5.27 -4.73
N LYS A 45 -5.94 6.30 -4.55
CA LYS A 45 -6.73 6.86 -5.65
C LYS A 45 -5.84 7.42 -6.75
N ASN A 46 -4.76 8.08 -6.38
CA ASN A 46 -3.79 8.62 -7.34
C ASN A 46 -3.11 7.48 -8.14
N ILE A 47 -2.72 6.40 -7.45
CA ILE A 47 -2.14 5.21 -8.09
C ILE A 47 -3.16 4.60 -9.07
N LEU A 48 -4.42 4.43 -8.65
CA LEU A 48 -5.46 3.85 -9.49
C LEU A 48 -5.72 4.67 -10.76
N GLN A 49 -5.60 5.99 -10.69
CA GLN A 49 -5.73 6.86 -11.86
C GLN A 49 -4.62 6.65 -12.88
N LYS A 50 -3.50 6.07 -12.49
CA LYS A 50 -2.37 5.74 -13.38
C LYS A 50 -2.51 4.36 -14.02
N LYS A 51 -3.66 3.71 -13.85
CA LYS A 51 -4.05 2.46 -14.51
C LYS A 51 -3.10 1.29 -14.24
N PRO A 52 -2.86 0.92 -12.97
CA PRO A 52 -2.17 -0.32 -12.67
C PRO A 52 -3.01 -1.51 -13.17
N LYS A 53 -2.37 -2.64 -13.37
CA LYS A 53 -3.08 -3.88 -13.68
C LYS A 53 -3.92 -4.33 -12.49
N LYS A 54 -3.36 -4.23 -11.30
CA LYS A 54 -4.00 -4.60 -10.04
C LYS A 54 -3.33 -3.85 -8.89
N ILE A 55 -4.12 -3.48 -7.89
CA ILE A 55 -3.58 -2.99 -6.62
C ILE A 55 -4.07 -3.85 -5.47
N PHE A 56 -3.13 -4.30 -4.64
CA PHE A 56 -3.41 -4.94 -3.37
C PHE A 56 -3.18 -3.93 -2.26
N LEU A 57 -4.14 -3.84 -1.35
CA LEU A 57 -4.08 -2.93 -0.20
C LEU A 57 -4.05 -3.76 1.07
N VAL A 58 -3.11 -3.45 1.96
CA VAL A 58 -3.03 -4.07 3.28
C VAL A 58 -3.19 -2.98 4.33
N GLU A 59 -4.32 -3.00 5.02
CA GLU A 59 -4.69 -2.01 6.05
C GLU A 59 -5.09 -2.72 7.33
N LYS A 60 -4.43 -2.35 8.42
CA LYS A 60 -4.65 -2.96 9.73
C LYS A 60 -5.91 -2.46 10.42
N ASP A 61 -6.28 -1.19 10.21
CA ASP A 61 -7.43 -0.57 10.86
C ASP A 61 -8.73 -0.85 10.10
N LYS A 62 -9.63 -1.61 10.74
CA LYS A 62 -10.93 -1.99 10.16
C LYS A 62 -11.77 -0.78 9.75
N ARG A 63 -11.71 0.32 10.51
CA ARG A 63 -12.47 1.54 10.18
C ARG A 63 -11.99 2.15 8.87
N LEU A 64 -10.68 2.15 8.65
CA LEU A 64 -10.09 2.64 7.40
C LEU A 64 -10.42 1.72 6.24
N CYS A 65 -10.47 0.41 6.46
CA CYS A 65 -10.89 -0.55 5.43
C CYS A 65 -12.32 -0.25 4.95
N ASP A 66 -13.24 0.06 5.85
CA ASP A 66 -14.61 0.39 5.49
C ASP A 66 -14.67 1.68 4.66
N ILE A 67 -13.90 2.70 5.04
CA ILE A 67 -13.77 3.94 4.28
C ILE A 67 -13.21 3.68 2.89
N LEU A 68 -12.15 2.88 2.80
CA LEU A 68 -11.51 2.53 1.53
C LEU A 68 -12.47 1.81 0.59
N ASN A 69 -13.19 0.82 1.08
CA ASN A 69 -14.16 0.09 0.26
C ASN A 69 -15.25 1.01 -0.30
N SER A 70 -15.73 1.94 0.52
CA SER A 70 -16.69 2.93 0.05
C SER A 70 -16.10 3.86 -1.00
N LYS A 71 -14.90 4.38 -0.74
CA LYS A 71 -14.23 5.37 -1.60
C LYS A 71 -13.77 4.78 -2.94
N LEU A 72 -13.39 3.50 -2.96
CA LEU A 72 -12.84 2.82 -4.12
C LEU A 72 -13.84 1.96 -4.88
N SER A 73 -15.12 2.02 -4.53
CA SER A 73 -16.16 1.14 -5.07
C SER A 73 -16.29 1.20 -6.61
N SER A 74 -15.92 2.33 -7.22
CA SER A 74 -15.96 2.49 -8.69
C SER A 74 -14.77 1.85 -9.42
N PHE A 75 -13.72 1.45 -8.70
CA PHE A 75 -12.55 0.83 -9.31
C PHE A 75 -12.65 -0.69 -9.23
N PRO A 76 -12.54 -1.42 -10.36
CA PRO A 76 -12.69 -2.89 -10.35
C PRO A 76 -11.42 -3.65 -9.99
N ASN A 77 -10.28 -2.99 -9.97
CA ASN A 77 -8.95 -3.63 -9.97
C ASN A 77 -8.21 -3.52 -8.64
N TYR A 78 -8.92 -3.41 -7.52
CA TYR A 78 -8.29 -3.47 -6.20
C TYR A 78 -8.77 -4.66 -5.38
N THR A 79 -7.91 -5.13 -4.48
CA THR A 79 -8.25 -6.08 -3.43
C THR A 79 -7.73 -5.54 -2.11
N LEU A 80 -8.60 -5.45 -1.11
CA LEU A 80 -8.27 -4.93 0.22
C LEU A 80 -8.19 -6.07 1.22
N PHE A 81 -7.07 -6.15 1.94
CA PHE A 81 -6.86 -7.07 3.04
C PHE A 81 -6.83 -6.28 4.36
N ASN A 82 -7.72 -6.63 5.29
CA ASN A 82 -7.68 -6.10 6.64
C ASN A 82 -6.71 -6.94 7.47
N ASP A 83 -5.43 -6.69 7.29
CA ASP A 83 -4.35 -7.46 7.88
C ASP A 83 -3.22 -6.56 8.36
N ASP A 84 -2.40 -7.10 9.27
CA ASP A 84 -1.11 -6.50 9.62
C ASP A 84 -0.08 -6.91 8.58
N ILE A 85 0.56 -5.94 7.94
CA ILE A 85 1.58 -6.22 6.92
C ILE A 85 2.73 -7.10 7.45
N LEU A 86 3.04 -7.01 8.75
CA LEU A 86 4.10 -7.81 9.35
C LEU A 86 3.74 -9.29 9.41
N GLU A 87 2.45 -9.63 9.35
CA GLU A 87 1.93 -11.00 9.33
C GLU A 87 1.42 -11.41 7.95
N PHE A 88 1.24 -10.47 7.04
CA PHE A 88 0.76 -10.72 5.70
C PHE A 88 1.78 -11.53 4.89
N ASN A 89 1.33 -12.58 4.24
CA ASN A 89 2.20 -13.42 3.41
C ASN A 89 2.29 -12.86 1.99
N ILE A 90 3.35 -12.11 1.73
CA ILE A 90 3.61 -11.50 0.42
C ILE A 90 3.99 -12.54 -0.64
N ASP A 91 4.40 -13.74 -0.23
CA ASP A 91 4.80 -14.83 -1.15
C ASP A 91 3.62 -15.61 -1.72
N LYS A 92 2.38 -15.20 -1.46
CA LYS A 92 1.17 -15.90 -1.93
C LYS A 92 0.90 -15.79 -3.44
N ASN A 93 1.91 -15.79 -4.27
CA ASN A 93 1.79 -15.74 -5.73
C ASN A 93 1.07 -14.47 -6.24
N LEU A 94 1.23 -13.35 -5.56
CA LEU A 94 0.61 -12.09 -5.96
C LEU A 94 1.33 -11.42 -7.14
N SER A 95 2.54 -11.85 -7.46
CA SER A 95 3.36 -11.33 -8.58
C SER A 95 3.54 -9.81 -8.52
N ILE A 96 3.80 -9.28 -7.34
CA ILE A 96 3.89 -7.84 -7.09
C ILE A 96 5.12 -7.25 -7.80
N ASP A 97 4.91 -6.16 -8.53
CA ASP A 97 5.98 -5.41 -9.21
C ASP A 97 6.49 -4.23 -8.37
N LEU A 98 5.59 -3.53 -7.69
CA LEU A 98 5.88 -2.30 -6.96
C LEU A 98 5.25 -2.34 -5.58
N ILE A 99 5.95 -1.80 -4.59
CA ILE A 99 5.41 -1.63 -3.23
C ILE A 99 5.48 -0.16 -2.85
N PHE A 100 4.34 0.38 -2.42
CA PHE A 100 4.22 1.72 -1.87
C PHE A 100 3.83 1.67 -0.40
N GLY A 101 4.30 2.61 0.38
CA GLY A 101 3.85 2.77 1.75
C GLY A 101 4.25 4.13 2.30
N ASN A 102 3.32 4.84 2.91
CA ASN A 102 3.59 6.06 3.68
C ASN A 102 3.46 5.73 5.17
N LEU A 103 4.54 5.24 5.75
CA LEU A 103 4.55 4.63 7.08
C LEU A 103 5.54 5.33 8.00
N PRO A 104 5.31 5.30 9.33
CA PRO A 104 6.31 5.71 10.29
C PRO A 104 7.62 4.93 10.11
N TYR A 105 8.74 5.56 10.45
CA TYR A 105 10.08 4.98 10.25
C TYR A 105 10.23 3.60 10.91
N ASN A 106 9.75 3.43 12.14
CA ASN A 106 9.87 2.18 12.86
C ASN A 106 9.12 1.03 12.16
N ILE A 107 7.95 1.31 11.58
CA ILE A 107 7.17 0.31 10.83
C ILE A 107 7.85 -0.01 9.50
N SER A 108 8.31 0.99 8.78
CA SER A 108 9.03 0.81 7.51
C SER A 108 10.26 -0.06 7.67
N THR A 109 11.03 0.13 8.75
CA THR A 109 12.22 -0.67 9.07
C THR A 109 11.85 -2.14 9.31
N GLN A 110 10.79 -2.41 10.05
CA GLN A 110 10.32 -3.77 10.31
C GLN A 110 9.85 -4.46 9.03
N ILE A 111 9.12 -3.75 8.17
CA ILE A 111 8.66 -4.27 6.88
C ILE A 111 9.85 -4.60 5.98
N PHE A 112 10.82 -3.70 5.89
CA PHE A 112 12.03 -3.93 5.10
C PHE A 112 12.79 -5.17 5.57
N SER A 113 12.93 -5.32 6.89
CA SER A 113 13.56 -6.51 7.49
C SER A 113 12.80 -7.78 7.13
N LYS A 114 11.47 -7.74 7.13
CA LYS A 114 10.62 -8.86 6.71
C LYS A 114 10.89 -9.25 5.25
N PHE A 115 11.00 -8.27 4.36
CA PHE A 115 11.21 -8.54 2.93
C PHE A 115 12.57 -9.18 2.65
N ILE A 116 13.62 -8.78 3.38
CA ILE A 116 14.95 -9.39 3.26
C ILE A 116 14.92 -10.88 3.61
N LYS A 117 14.02 -11.27 4.52
CA LYS A 117 13.89 -12.67 5.01
C LYS A 117 12.91 -13.51 4.20
N LEU A 118 12.44 -13.06 3.04
CA LEU A 118 11.55 -13.85 2.20
C LEU A 118 12.19 -15.15 1.76
N LYS A 119 11.39 -16.22 1.73
CA LYS A 119 11.86 -17.58 1.37
C LYS A 119 12.28 -17.66 -0.09
N LYS A 120 11.60 -16.92 -0.98
CA LYS A 120 11.96 -16.82 -2.39
C LYS A 120 12.76 -15.56 -2.63
N TRP A 121 14.01 -15.73 -3.00
CA TRP A 121 14.89 -14.62 -3.32
C TRP A 121 15.49 -14.80 -4.71
N PRO A 122 15.54 -13.76 -5.58
CA PRO A 122 15.00 -12.43 -5.32
C PRO A 122 13.47 -12.40 -5.33
N PRO A 123 12.85 -11.42 -4.62
CA PRO A 123 11.40 -11.26 -4.62
C PRO A 123 10.89 -10.80 -5.99
N SER A 124 9.59 -10.98 -6.25
CA SER A 124 8.98 -10.57 -7.51
C SER A 124 8.95 -9.05 -7.72
N PHE A 125 8.85 -8.29 -6.63
CA PHE A 125 8.80 -6.84 -6.74
C PHE A 125 10.18 -6.24 -7.02
N SER A 126 10.22 -5.23 -7.89
CA SER A 126 11.46 -4.58 -8.30
C SER A 126 11.76 -3.29 -7.54
N LYS A 127 10.75 -2.66 -6.93
CA LYS A 127 10.90 -1.36 -6.27
C LYS A 127 10.02 -1.26 -5.04
N ILE A 128 10.56 -0.62 -4.00
CA ILE A 128 9.86 -0.28 -2.77
C ILE A 128 9.97 1.22 -2.57
N ILE A 129 8.82 1.86 -2.32
CA ILE A 129 8.73 3.32 -2.12
C ILE A 129 8.01 3.55 -0.80
N PHE A 130 8.76 3.96 0.20
CA PHE A 130 8.26 4.24 1.55
C PHE A 130 8.37 5.72 1.89
#